data_cf674bceb3107f45007c17cd72623579
#
_entry.id   cf674bceb3107f45007c17cd72623579
#
_cell.length_a   1.000
_cell.length_b   1.000
_cell.length_c   1.000
_cell.angle_alpha   90.00
_cell.angle_beta   90.00
_cell.angle_gamma   90.00
#
_symmetry.space_group_name_H-M   'P 1'
#
loop_
_entity.id
_entity.type
_entity.pdbx_description
1 polymer ?
#
loop_
_entity_poly.entity_id
_entity_poly.type
_entity_poly.pdbx_seq_one_letter_code
_entity_poly.pdbx_strand_id
1 'polypeptide(L)'
;MTGEPDGPEDGTRGERIAKWLARAGVASRRDAERMIAEGRVRLENRVVATPATFVQPGALVTVDGALVADAQRTRLFRYHKPDGLITTHRDPQGRPTVFERLPPGLPRVVSVGRLDFSSEGLLLLTNDGALARRLELPANGWIRRYRVRVHGMVQERDLAALARGVTVEGVRYGPIEAGLDSRKGAN
;
A
#
# COMPACT_ATOMS: atom_id res chain seq x y z
N MET A 1 12.42 -18.80 -3.82
CA MET A 1 12.76 -18.10 -2.57
C MET A 1 11.47 -17.99 -1.78
N THR A 2 11.30 -18.91 -0.84
CA THR A 2 10.12 -19.08 0.01
C THR A 2 10.19 -18.03 1.12
N GLY A 3 9.34 -17.01 1.04
CA GLY A 3 9.11 -16.09 2.15
C GLY A 3 8.33 -16.82 3.23
N GLU A 4 8.94 -17.04 4.38
CA GLU A 4 8.23 -17.52 5.56
C GLU A 4 7.07 -16.57 5.89
N PRO A 5 5.87 -17.11 6.22
CA PRO A 5 4.78 -16.28 6.69
C PRO A 5 5.17 -15.65 8.03
N ASP A 6 4.95 -14.34 8.18
CA ASP A 6 4.99 -13.67 9.48
C ASP A 6 4.02 -14.42 10.41
N GLY A 7 4.55 -15.21 11.34
CA GLY A 7 3.77 -15.89 12.36
C GLY A 7 3.06 -14.89 13.27
N PRO A 8 2.10 -15.33 14.10
CA PRO A 8 1.34 -14.45 14.97
C PRO A 8 2.29 -13.60 15.82
N GLU A 9 2.11 -12.28 15.78
CA GLU A 9 2.88 -11.32 16.58
C GLU A 9 2.54 -11.58 18.06
N ASP A 10 3.37 -12.39 18.72
CA ASP A 10 3.40 -12.47 20.17
C ASP A 10 3.94 -11.11 20.67
N GLY A 11 3.10 -10.35 21.36
CA GLY A 11 3.39 -9.01 21.88
C GLY A 11 4.60 -8.92 22.83
N THR A 12 5.27 -10.05 23.11
CA THR A 12 6.46 -10.15 23.95
C THR A 12 7.78 -9.97 23.17
N ARG A 13 7.79 -10.14 21.85
CA ARG A 13 9.03 -10.08 21.05
C ARG A 13 9.43 -8.70 20.53
N GLY A 14 8.58 -7.68 20.68
CA GLY A 14 8.81 -6.38 20.08
C GLY A 14 8.58 -6.37 18.55
N GLU A 15 8.98 -5.31 17.87
CA GLU A 15 8.80 -5.13 16.43
C GLU A 15 10.17 -5.10 15.72
N ARG A 16 10.30 -5.69 14.52
CA ARG A 16 11.54 -5.59 13.72
C ARG A 16 11.85 -4.12 13.42
N ILE A 17 13.11 -3.70 13.66
CA ILE A 17 13.49 -2.29 13.63
C ILE A 17 13.20 -1.62 12.27
N ALA A 18 13.38 -2.29 11.14
CA ALA A 18 13.03 -1.73 9.83
C ALA A 18 11.52 -1.47 9.68
N LYS A 19 10.66 -2.34 10.25
CA LYS A 19 9.21 -2.16 10.29
C LYS A 19 8.85 -1.03 11.26
N TRP A 20 9.48 -0.99 12.43
CA TRP A 20 9.30 0.05 13.45
C TRP A 20 9.63 1.44 12.90
N LEU A 21 10.80 1.63 12.26
CA LEU A 21 11.21 2.89 11.62
C LEU A 21 10.22 3.33 10.53
N ALA A 22 9.71 2.39 9.74
CA ALA A 22 8.72 2.71 8.71
C ALA A 22 7.40 3.17 9.34
N ARG A 23 6.95 2.54 10.43
CA ARG A 23 5.75 2.90 11.18
C ARG A 23 5.92 4.23 11.94
N ALA A 24 7.12 4.49 12.44
CA ALA A 24 7.49 5.79 13.01
C ALA A 24 7.57 6.93 11.97
N GLY A 25 7.42 6.62 10.68
CA GLY A 25 7.38 7.62 9.62
C GLY A 25 8.74 8.09 9.12
N VAL A 26 9.84 7.50 9.60
CA VAL A 26 11.21 7.89 9.24
C VAL A 26 11.51 7.62 7.77
N ALA A 27 11.20 6.39 7.29
CA ALA A 27 11.56 5.96 5.94
C ALA A 27 10.64 4.83 5.43
N SER A 28 10.81 4.37 4.19
CA SER A 28 10.24 3.09 3.77
C SER A 28 11.00 1.92 4.44
N ARG A 29 10.39 0.73 4.51
CA ARG A 29 11.11 -0.45 5.04
C ARG A 29 12.46 -0.67 4.34
N ARG A 30 12.49 -0.58 3.00
CA ARG A 30 13.71 -0.73 2.19
C ARG A 30 14.74 0.38 2.47
N ASP A 31 14.29 1.62 2.64
CA ASP A 31 15.19 2.72 2.99
C ASP A 31 15.70 2.57 4.42
N ALA A 32 14.87 2.11 5.36
CA ALA A 32 15.30 1.78 6.72
C ALA A 32 16.35 0.66 6.75
N GLU A 33 16.15 -0.39 5.95
CA GLU A 33 17.16 -1.47 5.78
C GLU A 33 18.48 -0.92 5.25
N ARG A 34 18.45 0.02 4.29
CA ARG A 34 19.64 0.69 3.78
C ARG A 34 20.31 1.55 4.87
N MET A 35 19.55 2.35 5.62
CA MET A 35 20.08 3.14 6.73
C MET A 35 20.76 2.28 7.80
N ILE A 36 20.22 1.09 8.07
CA ILE A 36 20.80 0.11 8.99
C ILE A 36 22.14 -0.40 8.43
N ALA A 37 22.17 -0.79 7.16
CA ALA A 37 23.40 -1.25 6.51
C ALA A 37 24.49 -0.18 6.47
N GLU A 38 24.12 1.10 6.39
CA GLU A 38 25.00 2.27 6.46
C GLU A 38 25.44 2.61 7.89
N GLY A 39 24.99 1.87 8.92
CA GLY A 39 25.34 2.10 10.33
C GLY A 39 24.75 3.37 10.96
N ARG A 40 23.74 3.95 10.35
CA ARG A 40 23.08 5.21 10.75
C ARG A 40 22.05 5.03 11.87
N VAL A 41 21.63 3.79 12.12
CA VAL A 41 20.60 3.46 13.10
C VAL A 41 21.23 2.93 14.38
N ARG A 42 20.82 3.47 15.53
CA ARG A 42 21.22 2.96 16.84
C ARG A 42 20.00 2.60 17.67
N LEU A 43 20.13 1.52 18.42
CA LEU A 43 19.20 1.06 19.44
C LEU A 43 19.93 1.06 20.79
N GLU A 44 19.41 1.78 21.80
CA GLU A 44 20.08 1.92 23.11
C GLU A 44 21.56 2.31 22.96
N ASN A 45 21.86 3.30 22.13
CA ASN A 45 23.21 3.79 21.79
C ASN A 45 24.12 2.79 21.04
N ARG A 46 23.68 1.57 20.75
CA ARG A 46 24.45 0.58 19.97
C ARG A 46 24.06 0.61 18.52
N VAL A 47 25.04 0.56 17.62
CA VAL A 47 24.78 0.48 16.18
C VAL A 47 24.03 -0.80 15.87
N VAL A 48 22.94 -0.68 15.12
CA VAL A 48 22.15 -1.83 14.67
C VAL A 48 22.81 -2.45 13.45
N ALA A 49 23.20 -3.72 13.56
CA ALA A 49 23.91 -4.44 12.49
C ALA A 49 22.97 -5.15 11.51
N THR A 50 21.72 -5.41 11.89
CA THR A 50 20.77 -6.19 11.06
C THR A 50 19.35 -5.65 11.16
N PRO A 51 18.62 -5.58 10.04
CA PRO A 51 17.21 -5.16 10.03
C PRO A 51 16.26 -6.14 10.76
N ALA A 52 16.75 -7.35 11.10
CA ALA A 52 16.00 -8.33 11.89
C ALA A 52 16.03 -8.04 13.40
N THR A 53 16.82 -7.05 13.86
CA THR A 53 16.85 -6.60 15.26
C THR A 53 15.44 -6.19 15.72
N PHE A 54 15.06 -6.60 16.93
CA PHE A 54 13.77 -6.26 17.50
C PHE A 54 13.88 -5.03 18.42
N VAL A 55 12.91 -4.13 18.29
CA VAL A 55 12.72 -2.96 19.15
C VAL A 55 11.65 -3.29 20.17
N GLN A 56 11.98 -3.20 21.44
CA GLN A 56 11.02 -3.36 22.52
C GLN A 56 10.24 -2.06 22.75
N PRO A 57 9.03 -2.10 23.28
CA PRO A 57 8.29 -0.91 23.68
C PRO A 57 9.13 -0.04 24.64
N GLY A 58 9.21 1.27 24.33
CA GLY A 58 9.99 2.24 25.13
C GLY A 58 11.48 2.25 24.86
N ALA A 59 12.01 1.42 23.97
CA ALA A 59 13.43 1.42 23.63
C ALA A 59 13.81 2.67 22.83
N LEU A 60 14.99 3.23 23.13
CA LEU A 60 15.50 4.44 22.47
C LEU A 60 16.12 4.10 21.11
N VAL A 61 15.54 4.61 20.04
CA VAL A 61 16.07 4.46 18.68
C VAL A 61 16.53 5.83 18.17
N THR A 62 17.71 5.90 17.61
CA THR A 62 18.21 7.09 16.93
C THR A 62 18.59 6.80 15.49
N VAL A 63 18.40 7.80 14.63
CA VAL A 63 18.85 7.80 13.22
C VAL A 63 19.68 9.06 13.01
N ASP A 64 20.91 8.90 12.53
CA ASP A 64 21.87 10.01 12.36
C ASP A 64 22.05 10.84 13.65
N GLY A 65 21.94 10.20 14.81
CA GLY A 65 22.04 10.84 16.13
C GLY A 65 20.76 11.51 16.62
N ALA A 66 19.73 11.66 15.79
CA ALA A 66 18.44 12.21 16.20
C ALA A 66 17.53 11.13 16.78
N LEU A 67 16.89 11.42 17.93
CA LEU A 67 15.93 10.51 18.54
C LEU A 67 14.68 10.36 17.65
N VAL A 68 14.27 9.14 17.41
CA VAL A 68 13.07 8.80 16.67
C VAL A 68 11.89 8.69 17.65
N ALA A 69 10.84 9.48 17.41
CA ALA A 69 9.61 9.37 18.19
C ALA A 69 8.87 8.06 17.90
N ASP A 70 8.14 7.56 18.88
CA ASP A 70 7.27 6.40 18.70
C ASP A 70 6.27 6.61 17.56
N ALA A 71 5.86 5.50 16.96
CA ALA A 71 4.87 5.52 15.91
C ALA A 71 3.55 6.12 16.40
N GLN A 72 2.98 7.00 15.58
CA GLN A 72 1.65 7.54 15.83
C GLN A 72 0.61 6.41 15.83
N ARG A 73 -0.54 6.66 16.49
CA ARG A 73 -1.69 5.75 16.42
C ARG A 73 -2.04 5.44 14.97
N THR A 74 -2.47 4.22 14.72
CA THR A 74 -2.95 3.80 13.40
C THR A 74 -4.10 4.69 12.95
N ARG A 75 -3.98 5.24 11.75
CA ARG A 75 -4.97 6.09 11.09
C ARG A 75 -5.28 5.54 9.71
N LEU A 76 -6.54 5.60 9.31
CA LEU A 76 -7.03 5.24 7.99
C LEU A 76 -7.67 6.47 7.36
N PHE A 77 -7.26 6.79 6.13
CA PHE A 77 -7.76 7.93 5.38
C PHE A 77 -8.48 7.46 4.13
N ARG A 78 -9.58 8.09 3.79
CA ARG A 78 -10.23 7.99 2.50
C ARG A 78 -9.69 9.09 1.61
N TYR A 79 -9.16 8.72 0.48
CA TYR A 79 -8.65 9.64 -0.52
C TYR A 79 -9.42 9.43 -1.83
N HIS A 80 -9.92 10.50 -2.43
CA HIS A 80 -10.41 10.46 -3.80
C HIS A 80 -9.23 10.68 -4.73
N LYS A 81 -8.70 9.59 -5.29
CA LYS A 81 -7.61 9.67 -6.26
C LYS A 81 -8.17 10.28 -7.56
N PRO A 82 -7.65 11.40 -8.05
CA PRO A 82 -8.00 11.89 -9.37
C PRO A 82 -7.33 11.04 -10.45
N ASP A 83 -7.82 11.17 -11.68
CA ASP A 83 -7.13 10.69 -12.88
C ASP A 83 -5.74 11.32 -13.03
N GLY A 84 -4.83 10.66 -13.73
CA GLY A 84 -3.50 11.19 -14.04
C GLY A 84 -2.48 11.12 -12.92
N LEU A 85 -2.72 10.37 -11.84
CA LEU A 85 -1.75 10.10 -10.78
C LEU A 85 -1.42 8.61 -10.70
N ILE A 86 -0.14 8.29 -10.48
CA ILE A 86 0.29 6.92 -10.25
C ILE A 86 0.33 6.60 -8.74
N THR A 87 -0.10 5.39 -8.36
CA THR A 87 -0.12 4.94 -6.97
C THR A 87 1.24 4.33 -6.59
N THR A 88 2.24 5.17 -6.45
CA THR A 88 3.61 4.81 -6.01
C THR A 88 4.27 5.98 -5.30
N HIS A 89 5.18 5.69 -4.35
CA HIS A 89 6.00 6.72 -3.70
C HIS A 89 7.13 7.25 -4.59
N ARG A 90 7.54 6.49 -5.60
CA ARG A 90 8.60 6.87 -6.52
C ARG A 90 8.31 6.28 -7.89
N ASP A 91 8.29 7.10 -8.89
CA ASP A 91 8.14 6.67 -10.27
C ASP A 91 9.43 6.92 -11.06
N PRO A 92 10.05 5.86 -11.64
CA PRO A 92 11.26 6.03 -12.45
C PRO A 92 11.09 6.88 -13.69
N GLN A 93 9.84 7.02 -14.18
CA GLN A 93 9.51 7.81 -15.36
C GLN A 93 9.14 9.27 -15.04
N GLY A 94 9.19 9.66 -13.75
CA GLY A 94 8.88 11.02 -13.32
C GLY A 94 7.41 11.44 -13.46
N ARG A 95 6.48 10.48 -13.59
CA ARG A 95 5.05 10.79 -13.63
C ARG A 95 4.58 11.26 -12.25
N PRO A 96 3.59 12.16 -12.16
CA PRO A 96 3.08 12.63 -10.87
C PRO A 96 2.47 11.51 -10.06
N THR A 97 2.80 11.47 -8.76
CA THR A 97 2.34 10.42 -7.86
C THR A 97 1.22 10.89 -6.95
N VAL A 98 0.42 9.94 -6.43
CA VAL A 98 -0.59 10.21 -5.40
C VAL A 98 0.05 10.89 -4.19
N PHE A 99 1.23 10.42 -3.76
CA PHE A 99 1.85 10.87 -2.50
C PHE A 99 2.41 12.30 -2.59
N GLU A 100 2.79 12.78 -3.77
CA GLU A 100 3.20 14.17 -4.01
C GLU A 100 2.03 15.16 -3.96
N ARG A 101 0.79 14.68 -4.13
CA ARG A 101 -0.43 15.49 -4.16
C ARG A 101 -1.24 15.41 -2.87
N LEU A 102 -0.73 14.72 -1.86
CA LEU A 102 -1.41 14.67 -0.57
C LEU A 102 -1.33 16.03 0.16
N PRO A 103 -2.36 16.41 0.93
CA PRO A 103 -2.31 17.61 1.75
C PRO A 103 -1.14 17.57 2.74
N PRO A 104 -0.54 18.73 3.07
CA PRO A 104 0.46 18.83 4.12
C PRO A 104 -0.12 18.42 5.49
N GLY A 105 0.74 18.00 6.41
CA GLY A 105 0.35 17.62 7.77
C GLY A 105 -0.15 16.18 7.93
N LEU A 106 -0.21 15.40 6.86
CA LEU A 106 -0.43 13.97 6.98
C LEU A 106 0.85 13.27 7.44
N PRO A 107 0.73 12.23 8.30
CA PRO A 107 1.87 11.36 8.55
C PRO A 107 2.32 10.67 7.25
N ARG A 108 3.49 10.06 7.27
CA ARG A 108 3.87 9.18 6.17
C ARG A 108 2.84 8.05 6.05
N VAL A 109 2.23 7.92 4.89
CA VAL A 109 1.19 6.92 4.63
C VAL A 109 1.61 5.98 3.49
N VAL A 110 0.98 4.81 3.46
CA VAL A 110 1.01 3.85 2.34
C VAL A 110 -0.41 3.68 1.80
N SER A 111 -0.54 3.30 0.54
CA SER A 111 -1.84 2.97 -0.04
C SER A 111 -2.27 1.54 0.33
N VAL A 112 -3.57 1.32 0.46
CA VAL A 112 -4.20 0.00 0.52
C VAL A 112 -4.59 -0.39 -0.90
N GLY A 113 -3.77 -1.22 -1.52
CA GLY A 113 -3.88 -1.52 -2.94
C GLY A 113 -3.48 -0.34 -3.82
N ARG A 114 -3.85 -0.43 -5.09
CA ARG A 114 -3.51 0.58 -6.10
C ARG A 114 -4.70 0.82 -7.02
N LEU A 115 -4.79 2.05 -7.53
CA LEU A 115 -5.57 2.39 -8.69
C LEU A 115 -4.61 2.76 -9.83
N ASP A 116 -4.97 2.41 -11.05
CA ASP A 116 -4.17 2.70 -12.24
C ASP A 116 -4.10 4.21 -12.51
N PHE A 117 -3.19 4.60 -13.39
CA PHE A 117 -2.95 5.99 -13.76
C PHE A 117 -4.24 6.69 -14.21
N SER A 118 -4.99 6.05 -15.11
CA SER A 118 -6.25 6.55 -15.69
C SER A 118 -7.49 6.20 -14.87
N SER A 119 -7.34 5.59 -13.68
CA SER A 119 -8.46 5.29 -12.78
C SER A 119 -8.61 6.36 -11.73
N GLU A 120 -9.84 6.74 -11.42
CA GLU A 120 -10.19 7.68 -10.35
C GLU A 120 -11.08 7.03 -9.30
N GLY A 121 -11.16 7.62 -8.11
CA GLY A 121 -12.08 7.21 -7.06
C GLY A 121 -11.44 6.87 -5.74
N LEU A 122 -12.09 5.98 -4.96
CA LEU A 122 -11.69 5.66 -3.60
C LEU A 122 -10.38 4.90 -3.54
N LEU A 123 -9.39 5.53 -2.92
CA LEU A 123 -8.13 4.92 -2.51
C LEU A 123 -7.99 5.08 -1.00
N LEU A 124 -7.76 3.99 -0.28
CA LEU A 124 -7.49 4.04 1.14
C LEU A 124 -5.98 4.25 1.37
N LEU A 125 -5.66 5.10 2.34
CA LEU A 125 -4.29 5.37 2.77
C LEU A 125 -4.18 5.14 4.27
N THR A 126 -3.06 4.62 4.74
CA THR A 126 -2.83 4.42 6.19
C THR A 126 -1.36 4.63 6.54
N ASN A 127 -1.10 5.05 7.78
CA ASN A 127 0.25 5.09 8.34
C ASN A 127 0.70 3.73 8.92
N ASP A 128 -0.14 2.69 8.79
CA ASP A 128 0.12 1.34 9.29
C ASP A 128 0.17 0.33 8.14
N GLY A 129 1.37 -0.10 7.77
CA GLY A 129 1.56 -1.08 6.70
C GLY A 129 1.01 -2.48 7.02
N ALA A 130 0.84 -2.84 8.30
CA ALA A 130 0.20 -4.11 8.68
C ALA A 130 -1.31 -4.04 8.43
N LEU A 131 -1.95 -2.90 8.74
CA LEU A 131 -3.34 -2.66 8.40
C LEU A 131 -3.55 -2.68 6.88
N ALA A 132 -2.66 -1.98 6.12
CA ALA A 132 -2.72 -2.00 4.66
C ALA A 132 -2.68 -3.44 4.14
N ARG A 133 -1.68 -4.22 4.57
CA ARG A 133 -1.54 -5.62 4.16
C ARG A 133 -2.79 -6.45 4.50
N ARG A 134 -3.32 -6.30 5.71
CA ARG A 134 -4.54 -7.00 6.15
C ARG A 134 -5.73 -6.69 5.24
N LEU A 135 -5.93 -5.41 4.87
CA LEU A 135 -7.01 -4.98 3.99
C LEU A 135 -6.83 -5.44 2.54
N GLU A 136 -5.60 -5.65 2.09
CA GLU A 136 -5.27 -6.11 0.73
C GLU A 136 -5.47 -7.62 0.52
N LEU A 137 -5.49 -8.42 1.60
CA LEU A 137 -5.55 -9.87 1.49
C LEU A 137 -6.78 -10.33 0.70
N PRO A 138 -6.60 -11.13 -0.36
CA PRO A 138 -7.71 -11.68 -1.15
C PRO A 138 -8.69 -12.50 -0.31
N ALA A 139 -8.20 -13.15 0.76
CA ALA A 139 -9.03 -13.95 1.68
C ALA A 139 -10.15 -13.15 2.37
N ASN A 140 -10.04 -11.83 2.44
CA ASN A 140 -11.11 -10.99 3.01
C ASN A 140 -12.38 -10.95 2.12
N GLY A 141 -12.29 -11.32 0.86
CA GLY A 141 -13.43 -11.31 -0.05
C GLY A 141 -14.06 -9.93 -0.29
N TRP A 142 -13.31 -8.85 -0.10
CA TRP A 142 -13.85 -7.50 -0.30
C TRP A 142 -14.34 -7.29 -1.73
N ILE A 143 -15.59 -6.89 -1.89
CA ILE A 143 -16.17 -6.50 -3.18
C ILE A 143 -15.66 -5.11 -3.57
N ARG A 144 -15.06 -5.02 -4.75
CA ARG A 144 -14.62 -3.74 -5.36
C ARG A 144 -15.54 -3.43 -6.52
N ARG A 145 -16.18 -2.26 -6.49
CA ARG A 145 -17.09 -1.81 -7.57
C ARG A 145 -16.42 -0.74 -8.41
N TYR A 146 -16.51 -0.91 -9.72
CA TYR A 146 -15.98 0.03 -10.71
C TYR A 146 -17.08 0.42 -11.68
N ARG A 147 -17.17 1.70 -12.00
CA ARG A 147 -17.93 2.17 -13.15
C ARG A 147 -16.96 2.40 -14.28
N VAL A 148 -17.16 1.70 -15.39
CA VAL A 148 -16.26 1.72 -16.54
C VAL A 148 -16.99 2.30 -17.74
N ARG A 149 -16.38 3.24 -18.44
CA ARG A 149 -16.88 3.75 -19.72
C ARG A 149 -16.10 3.05 -20.83
N VAL A 150 -16.85 2.41 -21.73
CA VAL A 150 -16.29 1.74 -22.91
C VAL A 150 -16.83 2.36 -24.18
N HIS A 151 -16.04 2.31 -25.26
CA HIS A 151 -16.48 2.69 -26.59
C HIS A 151 -17.11 1.50 -27.31
N GLY A 152 -18.15 1.76 -28.11
CA GLY A 152 -18.83 0.75 -28.90
C GLY A 152 -20.08 0.16 -28.23
N MET A 153 -20.68 -0.82 -28.88
CA MET A 153 -21.90 -1.50 -28.40
C MET A 153 -21.54 -2.64 -27.44
N VAL A 154 -22.03 -2.54 -26.22
CA VAL A 154 -21.92 -3.60 -25.22
C VAL A 154 -23.20 -4.46 -25.24
N GLN A 155 -23.04 -5.76 -25.35
CA GLN A 155 -24.14 -6.72 -25.30
C GLN A 155 -24.17 -7.40 -23.93
N GLU A 156 -25.36 -7.61 -23.40
CA GLU A 156 -25.55 -8.23 -22.06
C GLU A 156 -24.96 -9.64 -22.00
N ARG A 157 -25.00 -10.39 -23.11
CA ARG A 157 -24.39 -11.72 -23.19
C ARG A 157 -22.87 -11.70 -22.97
N ASP A 158 -22.18 -10.62 -23.41
CA ASP A 158 -20.74 -10.47 -23.27
C ASP A 158 -20.38 -10.14 -21.82
N LEU A 159 -21.21 -9.32 -21.15
CA LEU A 159 -21.09 -9.05 -19.71
C LEU A 159 -21.35 -10.32 -18.87
N ALA A 160 -22.39 -11.09 -19.21
CA ALA A 160 -22.71 -12.34 -18.53
C ALA A 160 -21.56 -13.39 -18.67
N ALA A 161 -20.83 -13.37 -19.78
CA ALA A 161 -19.68 -14.25 -19.98
C ALA A 161 -18.54 -13.99 -18.98
N LEU A 162 -18.36 -12.76 -18.48
CA LEU A 162 -17.34 -12.37 -17.50
C LEU A 162 -17.53 -13.08 -16.14
N ALA A 163 -18.74 -13.54 -15.82
CA ALA A 163 -19.02 -14.31 -14.61
C ALA A 163 -18.26 -15.66 -14.57
N ARG A 164 -17.76 -16.17 -15.71
CA ARG A 164 -16.93 -17.36 -15.80
C ARG A 164 -15.43 -17.06 -15.78
N GLY A 165 -15.07 -15.79 -15.61
CA GLY A 165 -13.71 -15.31 -15.78
C GLY A 165 -13.36 -15.06 -17.25
N VAL A 166 -12.28 -14.36 -17.47
CA VAL A 166 -11.81 -13.96 -18.81
C VAL A 166 -10.30 -14.12 -18.91
N THR A 167 -9.81 -14.44 -20.09
CA THR A 167 -8.37 -14.42 -20.39
C THR A 167 -8.08 -13.26 -21.30
N VAL A 168 -7.20 -12.35 -20.87
CA VAL A 168 -6.76 -11.19 -21.64
C VAL A 168 -5.24 -11.24 -21.74
N GLU A 169 -4.70 -11.18 -22.96
CA GLU A 169 -3.24 -11.19 -23.21
C GLU A 169 -2.51 -12.34 -22.48
N GLY A 170 -3.13 -13.51 -22.45
CA GLY A 170 -2.57 -14.70 -21.77
C GLY A 170 -2.73 -14.74 -20.25
N VAL A 171 -3.24 -13.69 -19.63
CA VAL A 171 -3.52 -13.62 -18.18
C VAL A 171 -4.98 -14.02 -17.92
N ARG A 172 -5.18 -15.03 -17.08
CA ARG A 172 -6.52 -15.47 -16.68
C ARG A 172 -6.99 -14.67 -15.46
N TYR A 173 -8.10 -14.00 -15.62
CA TYR A 173 -8.81 -13.27 -14.55
C TYR A 173 -9.95 -14.13 -14.00
N GLY A 174 -10.22 -13.98 -12.70
CA GLY A 174 -11.33 -14.63 -12.02
C GLY A 174 -12.69 -14.11 -12.46
N PRO A 175 -13.80 -14.63 -11.89
CA PRO A 175 -15.15 -14.17 -12.16
C PRO A 175 -15.33 -12.68 -11.88
N ILE A 176 -16.01 -12.00 -12.80
CA ILE A 176 -16.37 -10.58 -12.67
C ILE A 176 -17.88 -10.48 -12.85
N GLU A 177 -18.56 -9.94 -11.84
CA GLU A 177 -19.97 -9.58 -11.95
C GLU A 177 -20.07 -8.22 -12.66
N ALA A 178 -20.65 -8.19 -13.84
CA ALA A 178 -20.78 -6.98 -14.65
C ALA A 178 -22.19 -6.79 -15.16
N GLY A 179 -22.65 -5.54 -15.15
CA GLY A 179 -23.97 -5.16 -15.66
C GLY A 179 -23.92 -3.82 -16.39
N LEU A 180 -24.86 -3.59 -17.30
CA LEU A 180 -24.99 -2.34 -18.00
C LEU A 180 -25.71 -1.32 -17.11
N ASP A 181 -25.01 -0.20 -16.78
CA ASP A 181 -25.56 0.87 -15.95
C ASP A 181 -26.37 1.89 -16.79
N SER A 182 -25.80 2.35 -17.91
CA SER A 182 -26.48 3.26 -18.81
C SER A 182 -25.89 3.21 -20.23
N ARG A 183 -26.70 3.52 -21.23
CA ARG A 183 -26.23 3.76 -22.59
C ARG A 183 -26.33 5.27 -22.86
N LYS A 184 -25.19 5.93 -23.16
CA LYS A 184 -25.22 7.25 -23.78
C LYS A 184 -25.17 7.04 -25.29
N GLY A 185 -26.03 7.74 -26.02
CA GLY A 185 -25.97 7.75 -27.48
C GLY A 185 -24.58 8.13 -27.96
N ALA A 186 -24.20 7.63 -29.13
CA ALA A 186 -22.98 8.05 -29.78
C ALA A 186 -23.05 9.57 -30.03
N ASN A 187 -22.11 10.30 -29.47
CA ASN A 187 -21.72 11.63 -29.91
C ASN A 187 -20.46 11.46 -30.76
#